data_1cb255eb1a2f79ca4a77b52abc1e6825
#
_entry.id   1cb255eb1a2f79ca4a77b52abc1e6825
#
_cell.length_a   1.000
_cell.length_b   1.000
_cell.length_c   1.000
_cell.angle_alpha   90.00
_cell.angle_beta   90.00
_cell.angle_gamma   90.00
#
_symmetry.space_group_name_H-M   'P 1'
#
loop_
_entity.id
_entity.type
_entity.pdbx_description
1 polymer ?
#
loop_
_entity_poly.entity_id
_entity_poly.type
_entity_poly.pdbx_seq_one_letter_code
_entity_poly.pdbx_strand_id
1 'polypeptide(L)'
;MKSVKIGFAPTRRSIFRAPDAVKYANLTRERLKELGVEFVDITDINEEGLFYDEADREKIQEKFQEKFRRENVKGIFFPHGNFGTEYVCARLAKEMGLPVLLWGPRDERPDENGVRLRDSQCGLFATGKVLRRFGVPFTYMTNCRLTDPEFERGIQDFLAVCNVVDIFRHTRILQIGPRPFDFWSTMCNEGELLEKFNIQLSPIPLPELTAEMKKVKAEGSEVEKVVAYCNTNMCVKIKPEELENVAALKVAMKNLAAKYSCNAIAIQCWNALQGEIGIMPCAANSLLNEEGIPVVCETDIHGAITALMVEAAGRNDKRSFFADWTVRHPDNENGELLQHCGPWPISVAQEKPTIGYPLAFSHPGAVEAQAKLGEMTLARFDGDNGEYSLLLGNAKGVEGPYTKGTYVWVEVQNLKRLEAKIVEGPYIHHCVGIHENVVPVLYEACKYIGIAPDLYDPIEEDVKAYLRGE
;
A
#
# COMPACT_ATOMS: atom_id res chain seq x y z
N MET A 1 -6.63 11.97 -5.58
CA MET A 1 -6.54 11.06 -4.39
C MET A 1 -7.58 11.40 -3.35
N LYS A 2 -8.22 10.42 -2.68
CA LYS A 2 -8.94 10.72 -1.44
C LYS A 2 -7.86 10.89 -0.37
N SER A 3 -7.76 12.08 0.24
CA SER A 3 -6.79 12.33 1.30
C SER A 3 -7.12 11.46 2.53
N VAL A 4 -6.07 10.95 3.17
CA VAL A 4 -6.21 10.21 4.43
C VAL A 4 -6.50 11.21 5.55
N LYS A 5 -7.66 11.06 6.20
CA LYS A 5 -8.07 11.91 7.31
C LYS A 5 -7.85 11.19 8.64
N ILE A 6 -7.26 11.87 9.62
CA ILE A 6 -7.00 11.33 10.96
C ILE A 6 -7.79 12.05 12.04
N GLY A 7 -8.05 11.38 13.16
CA GLY A 7 -8.56 12.00 14.36
C GLY A 7 -7.43 12.65 15.16
N PHE A 8 -7.52 13.93 15.43
CA PHE A 8 -6.56 14.67 16.23
C PHE A 8 -7.08 14.78 17.66
N ALA A 9 -6.49 14.01 18.60
CA ALA A 9 -6.94 13.87 19.98
C ALA A 9 -5.79 14.22 20.96
N PRO A 10 -5.40 15.52 21.08
CA PRO A 10 -4.36 15.92 22.02
C PRO A 10 -4.82 15.68 23.45
N THR A 11 -3.90 15.15 24.29
CA THR A 11 -4.20 14.76 25.67
C THR A 11 -3.37 15.50 26.71
N ARG A 12 -3.91 15.62 27.91
CA ARG A 12 -3.21 16.11 29.11
C ARG A 12 -3.53 15.27 30.35
N ARG A 13 -2.77 15.44 31.41
CA ARG A 13 -3.12 14.96 32.75
C ARG A 13 -3.50 16.14 33.63
N SER A 14 -4.57 16.02 34.39
CA SER A 14 -5.17 17.13 35.16
C SER A 14 -4.25 17.76 36.21
N ILE A 15 -3.34 16.98 36.80
CA ILE A 15 -2.39 17.46 37.82
C ILE A 15 -1.23 18.28 37.25
N PHE A 16 -1.01 18.28 35.91
CA PHE A 16 0.00 19.09 35.24
C PHE A 16 -0.61 20.39 34.69
N ARG A 17 0.24 21.37 34.39
CA ARG A 17 -0.19 22.69 33.92
C ARG A 17 -0.97 22.62 32.60
N ALA A 18 -2.24 23.00 32.62
CA ALA A 18 -3.11 23.03 31.46
C ALA A 18 -2.65 24.03 30.37
N PRO A 19 -2.21 25.27 30.69
CA PRO A 19 -1.79 26.24 29.66
C PRO A 19 -0.68 25.73 28.73
N ASP A 20 0.29 24.99 29.26
CA ASP A 20 1.38 24.43 28.45
C ASP A 20 0.88 23.34 27.50
N ALA A 21 -0.04 22.51 27.97
CA ALA A 21 -0.67 21.48 27.14
C ALA A 21 -1.54 22.10 26.03
N VAL A 22 -2.32 23.13 26.33
CA VAL A 22 -3.12 23.88 25.35
C VAL A 22 -2.22 24.54 24.30
N LYS A 23 -1.12 25.17 24.73
CA LYS A 23 -0.14 25.77 23.83
C LYS A 23 0.39 24.76 22.80
N TYR A 24 0.84 23.59 23.26
CA TYR A 24 1.39 22.59 22.37
C TYR A 24 0.35 21.88 21.49
N ALA A 25 -0.87 21.72 21.98
CA ALA A 25 -1.98 21.26 21.15
C ALA A 25 -2.23 22.23 19.98
N ASN A 26 -2.23 23.54 20.25
CA ASN A 26 -2.40 24.57 19.24
C ASN A 26 -1.23 24.61 18.24
N LEU A 27 0.01 24.58 18.71
CA LEU A 27 1.19 24.53 17.84
C LEU A 27 1.19 23.27 16.94
N THR A 28 0.81 22.13 17.50
CA THR A 28 0.70 20.88 16.71
C THR A 28 -0.38 20.99 15.66
N ARG A 29 -1.54 21.56 16.00
CA ARG A 29 -2.65 21.80 15.07
C ARG A 29 -2.23 22.68 13.89
N GLU A 30 -1.54 23.78 14.17
CA GLU A 30 -1.02 24.66 13.11
C GLU A 30 0.03 23.92 12.23
N ARG A 31 0.94 23.18 12.85
CA ARG A 31 1.93 22.41 12.10
C ARG A 31 1.30 21.35 11.18
N LEU A 32 0.25 20.64 11.62
CA LEU A 32 -0.49 19.72 10.77
C LEU A 32 -1.14 20.42 9.56
N LYS A 33 -1.70 21.63 9.78
CA LYS A 33 -2.25 22.44 8.67
C LYS A 33 -1.17 22.86 7.68
N GLU A 34 0.00 23.30 8.16
CA GLU A 34 1.15 23.63 7.30
C GLU A 34 1.59 22.44 6.45
N LEU A 35 1.54 21.23 7.00
CA LEU A 35 1.85 19.99 6.31
C LEU A 35 0.72 19.48 5.39
N GLY A 36 -0.40 20.21 5.31
CA GLY A 36 -1.55 19.83 4.48
C GLY A 36 -2.31 18.60 4.99
N VAL A 37 -2.18 18.24 6.27
CA VAL A 37 -2.84 17.08 6.86
C VAL A 37 -4.30 17.38 7.13
N GLU A 38 -5.19 16.53 6.62
CA GLU A 38 -6.60 16.58 6.97
C GLU A 38 -6.88 15.86 8.29
N PHE A 39 -7.57 16.53 9.22
CA PHE A 39 -7.89 15.93 10.51
C PHE A 39 -9.25 16.37 11.06
N VAL A 40 -9.82 15.53 11.91
CA VAL A 40 -11.00 15.83 12.73
C VAL A 40 -10.50 16.33 14.07
N ASP A 41 -10.78 17.59 14.39
CA ASP A 41 -10.40 18.24 15.64
C ASP A 41 -11.41 17.96 16.76
N ILE A 42 -11.00 18.16 18.00
CA ILE A 42 -11.78 18.00 19.23
C ILE A 42 -11.95 19.30 20.05
N THR A 43 -11.70 20.46 19.45
CA THR A 43 -11.77 21.77 20.14
C THR A 43 -13.17 22.11 20.66
N ASP A 44 -14.19 21.42 20.21
CA ASP A 44 -15.58 21.55 20.65
C ASP A 44 -16.02 20.53 21.73
N ILE A 45 -15.10 19.71 22.24
CA ILE A 45 -15.40 18.72 23.29
C ILE A 45 -15.44 19.36 24.67
N ASN A 46 -14.45 20.22 24.96
CA ASN A 46 -14.37 21.01 26.18
C ASN A 46 -13.63 22.34 25.91
N GLU A 47 -13.60 23.25 26.88
CA GLU A 47 -13.02 24.60 26.74
C GLU A 47 -11.53 24.57 26.36
N GLU A 48 -10.78 23.57 26.81
CA GLU A 48 -9.35 23.44 26.52
C GLU A 48 -9.05 22.77 25.16
N GLY A 49 -10.00 22.05 24.60
CA GLY A 49 -9.78 21.23 23.40
C GLY A 49 -8.78 20.09 23.63
N LEU A 50 -8.71 19.59 24.87
CA LEU A 50 -7.82 18.51 25.30
C LEU A 50 -8.61 17.36 25.90
N PHE A 51 -8.12 16.17 25.68
CA PHE A 51 -8.74 14.90 26.01
C PHE A 51 -8.09 14.30 27.28
N TYR A 52 -8.86 14.11 28.35
CA TYR A 52 -8.32 13.62 29.62
C TYR A 52 -9.34 13.00 30.57
N ASP A 53 -10.61 12.97 30.19
CA ASP A 53 -11.71 12.47 30.99
C ASP A 53 -12.48 11.37 30.26
N GLU A 54 -13.16 10.51 30.99
CA GLU A 54 -13.98 9.44 30.40
C GLU A 54 -15.17 10.00 29.61
N ALA A 55 -15.77 11.08 30.09
CA ALA A 55 -16.86 11.77 29.35
C ALA A 55 -16.38 12.38 28.04
N ASP A 56 -15.13 12.89 27.99
CA ASP A 56 -14.52 13.35 26.76
C ASP A 56 -14.29 12.18 25.79
N ARG A 57 -13.85 11.01 26.28
CA ARG A 57 -13.66 9.80 25.49
C ARG A 57 -14.94 9.41 24.75
N GLU A 58 -16.07 9.39 25.44
CA GLU A 58 -17.36 9.04 24.83
C GLU A 58 -17.75 10.03 23.74
N LYS A 59 -17.63 11.34 24.02
CA LYS A 59 -17.91 12.40 23.05
C LYS A 59 -16.96 12.34 21.82
N ILE A 60 -15.68 12.04 22.05
CA ILE A 60 -14.70 11.91 20.95
C ILE A 60 -15.04 10.69 20.08
N GLN A 61 -15.39 9.57 20.70
CA GLN A 61 -15.78 8.36 20.01
C GLN A 61 -17.04 8.59 19.14
N GLU A 62 -18.06 9.22 19.68
CA GLU A 62 -19.28 9.60 18.94
C GLU A 62 -18.92 10.51 17.75
N LYS A 63 -18.12 11.55 17.99
CA LYS A 63 -17.66 12.47 16.96
C LYS A 63 -16.87 11.77 15.86
N PHE A 64 -15.92 10.89 16.20
CA PHE A 64 -15.14 10.15 15.21
C PHE A 64 -16.00 9.15 14.45
N GLN A 65 -16.93 8.47 15.09
CA GLN A 65 -17.86 7.58 14.42
C GLN A 65 -18.77 8.33 13.44
N GLU A 66 -19.31 9.47 13.85
CA GLU A 66 -20.11 10.33 12.97
C GLU A 66 -19.29 10.82 11.78
N LYS A 67 -18.10 11.35 12.04
CA LYS A 67 -17.18 11.84 11.00
C LYS A 67 -16.63 10.71 10.15
N PHE A 68 -16.36 9.52 10.71
CA PHE A 68 -15.93 8.34 9.95
C PHE A 68 -16.94 7.95 8.88
N ARG A 69 -18.23 7.97 9.20
CA ARG A 69 -19.29 7.69 8.22
C ARG A 69 -19.30 8.71 7.08
N ARG A 70 -19.07 9.99 7.37
CA ARG A 70 -19.10 11.10 6.40
C ARG A 70 -17.75 11.41 5.76
N GLU A 71 -16.68 11.42 6.53
CA GLU A 71 -15.37 11.94 6.17
C GLU A 71 -14.24 10.90 6.21
N ASN A 72 -14.55 9.67 6.64
CA ASN A 72 -13.68 8.51 6.52
C ASN A 72 -12.32 8.62 7.28
N VAL A 73 -12.38 8.86 8.61
CA VAL A 73 -11.19 8.88 9.49
C VAL A 73 -10.51 7.51 9.49
N LYS A 74 -9.20 7.47 9.24
CA LYS A 74 -8.41 6.24 9.05
C LYS A 74 -7.39 5.95 10.14
N GLY A 75 -7.15 6.90 11.05
CA GLY A 75 -6.23 6.74 12.18
C GLY A 75 -6.49 7.77 13.26
N ILE A 76 -5.85 7.59 14.41
CA ILE A 76 -5.96 8.51 15.54
C ILE A 76 -4.55 8.96 15.96
N PHE A 77 -4.35 10.25 16.11
CA PHE A 77 -3.14 10.85 16.62
C PHE A 77 -3.36 11.36 18.04
N PHE A 78 -2.57 10.86 18.98
CA PHE A 78 -2.55 11.31 20.40
C PHE A 78 -1.31 12.14 20.71
N PRO A 79 -1.31 13.46 20.46
CA PRO A 79 -0.26 14.34 20.96
C PRO A 79 -0.37 14.49 22.48
N HIS A 80 0.71 14.21 23.19
CA HIS A 80 0.81 14.43 24.64
C HIS A 80 1.23 15.87 24.92
N GLY A 81 0.28 16.75 25.14
CA GLY A 81 0.54 18.16 25.46
C GLY A 81 1.32 18.35 26.76
N ASN A 82 1.12 17.46 27.74
CA ASN A 82 1.98 17.20 28.89
C ASN A 82 2.04 15.68 29.14
N PHE A 83 2.05 15.19 30.37
CA PHE A 83 2.09 13.76 30.70
C PHE A 83 0.99 12.94 29.99
N GLY A 84 -0.19 13.52 29.77
CA GLY A 84 -1.33 12.84 29.15
C GLY A 84 -2.06 11.88 30.09
N THR A 85 -3.23 11.40 29.66
CA THR A 85 -4.06 10.47 30.42
C THR A 85 -4.15 9.12 29.71
N GLU A 86 -3.34 8.18 30.14
CA GLU A 86 -3.08 6.91 29.48
C GLU A 86 -4.32 6.01 29.26
N TYR A 87 -5.21 5.94 30.29
CA TYR A 87 -6.35 5.01 30.24
C TYR A 87 -7.42 5.43 29.22
N VAL A 88 -7.68 6.75 29.07
CA VAL A 88 -8.66 7.23 28.10
C VAL A 88 -8.15 7.05 26.67
N CYS A 89 -6.85 7.31 26.42
CA CYS A 89 -6.22 7.06 25.13
C CYS A 89 -6.34 5.58 24.74
N ALA A 90 -5.99 4.67 25.64
CA ALA A 90 -6.01 3.24 25.38
C ALA A 90 -7.42 2.69 25.15
N ARG A 91 -8.42 3.15 25.91
CA ARG A 91 -9.83 2.77 25.70
C ARG A 91 -10.35 3.25 24.37
N LEU A 92 -10.16 4.54 24.04
CA LEU A 92 -10.60 5.09 22.75
C LEU A 92 -9.95 4.32 21.58
N ALA A 93 -8.64 4.10 21.66
CA ALA A 93 -7.90 3.35 20.64
C ALA A 93 -8.44 1.92 20.45
N LYS A 94 -8.74 1.23 21.57
CA LYS A 94 -9.31 -0.13 21.52
C LYS A 94 -10.70 -0.16 20.90
N GLU A 95 -11.54 0.80 21.24
CA GLU A 95 -12.93 0.87 20.75
C GLU A 95 -13.00 1.26 19.27
N MET A 96 -12.10 2.16 18.83
CA MET A 96 -12.06 2.59 17.43
C MET A 96 -11.42 1.56 16.50
N GLY A 97 -10.46 0.77 16.96
CA GLY A 97 -9.78 -0.26 16.15
C GLY A 97 -9.00 0.29 14.95
N LEU A 98 -8.66 1.59 14.97
CA LEU A 98 -7.90 2.29 13.94
C LEU A 98 -6.41 2.31 14.27
N PRO A 99 -5.53 2.53 13.28
CA PRO A 99 -4.13 2.86 13.53
C PRO A 99 -3.97 4.03 14.50
N VAL A 100 -2.98 3.93 15.37
CA VAL A 100 -2.72 4.91 16.44
C VAL A 100 -1.32 5.47 16.29
N LEU A 101 -1.19 6.80 16.27
CA LEU A 101 0.08 7.49 16.39
C LEU A 101 0.22 8.05 17.81
N LEU A 102 1.28 7.64 18.50
CA LEU A 102 1.65 8.13 19.83
C LEU A 102 2.88 9.03 19.72
N TRP A 103 2.75 10.28 20.13
CA TRP A 103 3.82 11.26 20.14
C TRP A 103 3.61 12.33 21.21
N GLY A 104 4.70 12.95 21.65
CA GLY A 104 4.69 14.16 22.48
C GLY A 104 5.88 15.04 22.15
N PRO A 105 5.71 16.37 22.18
CA PRO A 105 6.79 17.29 21.88
C PRO A 105 7.89 17.22 22.92
N ARG A 106 9.15 17.31 22.48
CA ARG A 106 10.31 17.36 23.38
C ARG A 106 10.14 18.48 24.38
N ASP A 107 10.37 18.16 25.67
CA ASP A 107 10.19 19.09 26.78
C ASP A 107 11.23 20.21 26.76
N GLU A 108 10.84 21.38 27.24
CA GLU A 108 11.71 22.53 27.45
C GLU A 108 12.62 22.31 28.67
N ARG A 109 13.59 23.22 28.85
CA ARG A 109 14.36 23.29 30.07
C ARG A 109 13.43 23.64 31.26
N PRO A 110 13.72 23.13 32.47
CA PRO A 110 13.05 23.60 33.68
C PRO A 110 13.09 25.13 33.77
N ASP A 111 12.07 25.70 34.41
CA ASP A 111 12.03 27.16 34.65
C ASP A 111 13.11 27.59 35.64
N GLU A 112 13.15 28.88 35.96
CA GLU A 112 14.15 29.48 36.88
C GLU A 112 14.09 28.92 38.30
N ASN A 113 12.96 28.27 38.66
CA ASN A 113 12.75 27.63 39.96
C ASN A 113 13.02 26.11 39.90
N GLY A 114 13.50 25.61 38.76
CA GLY A 114 13.75 24.16 38.51
C GLY A 114 12.49 23.34 38.27
N VAL A 115 11.34 23.95 37.95
CA VAL A 115 10.08 23.29 37.72
C VAL A 115 10.01 22.83 36.27
N ARG A 116 9.77 21.52 36.06
CA ARG A 116 9.44 20.95 34.74
C ARG A 116 7.97 21.22 34.41
N LEU A 117 7.70 21.63 33.18
CA LEU A 117 6.37 22.11 32.80
C LEU A 117 5.42 21.02 32.31
N ARG A 118 5.93 19.94 31.68
CA ARG A 118 5.07 19.01 30.95
C ARG A 118 5.34 17.54 31.22
N ASP A 119 6.58 17.09 31.31
CA ASP A 119 6.97 15.68 31.45
C ASP A 119 6.36 14.78 30.36
N SER A 120 6.31 15.25 29.10
CA SER A 120 5.62 14.56 28.00
C SER A 120 6.25 13.20 27.68
N GLN A 121 7.59 13.08 27.71
CA GLN A 121 8.27 11.80 27.48
C GLN A 121 7.88 10.73 28.51
N CYS A 122 7.78 11.10 29.79
CA CYS A 122 7.34 10.19 30.85
C CYS A 122 5.91 9.69 30.57
N GLY A 123 5.02 10.58 30.12
CA GLY A 123 3.65 10.23 29.74
C GLY A 123 3.57 9.30 28.54
N LEU A 124 4.46 9.44 27.55
CA LEU A 124 4.56 8.53 26.41
C LEU A 124 4.91 7.10 26.85
N PHE A 125 5.85 6.96 27.78
CA PHE A 125 6.21 5.63 28.34
C PHE A 125 5.04 4.99 29.09
N ALA A 126 4.30 5.78 29.87
CA ALA A 126 3.11 5.33 30.58
C ALA A 126 1.99 4.91 29.62
N THR A 127 1.67 5.75 28.63
CA THR A 127 0.60 5.47 27.65
C THR A 127 0.97 4.29 26.76
N GLY A 128 2.20 4.17 26.31
CA GLY A 128 2.68 3.00 25.55
C GLY A 128 2.53 1.70 26.33
N LYS A 129 2.81 1.70 27.64
CA LYS A 129 2.59 0.53 28.50
C LYS A 129 1.12 0.15 28.58
N VAL A 130 0.20 1.12 28.66
CA VAL A 130 -1.24 0.83 28.79
C VAL A 130 -1.82 0.38 27.44
N LEU A 131 -1.44 1.00 26.31
CA LEU A 131 -1.81 0.52 24.96
C LEU A 131 -1.44 -0.96 24.79
N ARG A 132 -0.24 -1.37 25.18
CA ARG A 132 0.19 -2.78 25.15
C ARG A 132 -0.66 -3.69 26.03
N ARG A 133 -1.06 -3.24 27.23
CA ARG A 133 -1.97 -4.01 28.11
C ARG A 133 -3.34 -4.21 27.50
N PHE A 134 -3.82 -3.26 26.71
CA PHE A 134 -5.09 -3.36 25.98
C PHE A 134 -4.96 -4.15 24.67
N GLY A 135 -3.75 -4.61 24.31
CA GLY A 135 -3.50 -5.29 23.03
C GLY A 135 -3.74 -4.38 21.82
N VAL A 136 -3.50 -3.09 21.98
CA VAL A 136 -3.65 -2.09 20.90
C VAL A 136 -2.29 -1.89 20.25
N PRO A 137 -2.14 -2.21 18.96
CA PRO A 137 -0.95 -1.82 18.20
C PRO A 137 -0.90 -0.31 18.03
N PHE A 138 0.29 0.26 18.06
CA PHE A 138 0.49 1.69 17.85
C PHE A 138 1.83 1.97 17.18
N THR A 139 1.90 3.07 16.44
CA THR A 139 3.13 3.67 15.91
C THR A 139 3.63 4.68 16.93
N TYR A 140 4.88 4.56 17.33
CA TYR A 140 5.55 5.52 18.18
C TYR A 140 6.46 6.43 17.33
N MET A 141 6.19 7.71 17.37
CA MET A 141 7.10 8.71 16.83
C MET A 141 8.00 9.23 17.96
N THR A 142 9.31 9.24 17.71
CA THR A 142 10.31 9.70 18.67
C THR A 142 9.94 11.07 19.26
N ASN A 143 10.18 11.26 20.56
CA ASN A 143 9.97 12.51 21.27
C ASN A 143 10.88 13.60 20.69
N CYS A 144 10.39 14.33 19.69
CA CYS A 144 11.08 15.35 18.90
C CYS A 144 10.34 16.69 18.97
N ARG A 145 10.95 17.75 18.43
CA ARG A 145 10.26 19.05 18.30
C ARG A 145 9.40 19.05 17.05
N LEU A 146 8.40 19.94 17.02
CA LEU A 146 7.55 20.16 15.82
C LEU A 146 8.33 20.60 14.58
N THR A 147 9.51 21.19 14.78
CA THR A 147 10.39 21.68 13.71
C THR A 147 11.44 20.64 13.27
N ASP A 148 11.57 19.54 13.98
CA ASP A 148 12.55 18.52 13.66
C ASP A 148 12.06 17.70 12.45
N PRO A 149 12.95 17.25 11.53
CA PRO A 149 12.56 16.47 10.35
C PRO A 149 11.80 15.19 10.67
N GLU A 150 12.08 14.58 11.83
CA GLU A 150 11.44 13.38 12.34
C GLU A 150 9.93 13.57 12.54
N PHE A 151 9.48 14.78 12.90
CA PHE A 151 8.05 15.05 13.06
C PHE A 151 7.32 14.97 11.70
N GLU A 152 7.80 15.70 10.70
CA GLU A 152 7.20 15.70 9.36
C GLU A 152 7.21 14.30 8.74
N ARG A 153 8.36 13.62 8.76
CA ARG A 153 8.49 12.25 8.28
C ARG A 153 7.53 11.31 9.00
N GLY A 154 7.51 11.31 10.35
CA GLY A 154 6.65 10.43 11.14
C GLY A 154 5.16 10.65 10.88
N ILE A 155 4.73 11.89 10.63
CA ILE A 155 3.35 12.18 10.20
C ILE A 155 3.08 11.60 8.82
N GLN A 156 3.96 11.81 7.83
CA GLN A 156 3.77 11.31 6.46
C GLN A 156 3.76 9.78 6.42
N ASP A 157 4.68 9.13 7.12
CA ASP A 157 4.74 7.67 7.22
C ASP A 157 3.47 7.11 7.89
N PHE A 158 2.99 7.75 8.96
CA PHE A 158 1.75 7.34 9.61
C PHE A 158 0.52 7.47 8.70
N LEU A 159 0.41 8.53 7.92
CA LEU A 159 -0.67 8.67 6.93
C LEU A 159 -0.61 7.56 5.88
N ALA A 160 0.60 7.20 5.42
CA ALA A 160 0.79 6.08 4.51
C ALA A 160 0.42 4.74 5.15
N VAL A 161 0.80 4.49 6.41
CA VAL A 161 0.36 3.31 7.19
C VAL A 161 -1.17 3.23 7.27
N CYS A 162 -1.83 4.35 7.59
CA CYS A 162 -3.29 4.40 7.63
C CYS A 162 -3.91 4.03 6.27
N ASN A 163 -3.31 4.49 5.17
CA ASN A 163 -3.75 4.18 3.82
C ASN A 163 -3.60 2.69 3.49
N VAL A 164 -2.45 2.08 3.81
CA VAL A 164 -2.23 0.63 3.64
C VAL A 164 -3.25 -0.19 4.40
N VAL A 165 -3.46 0.11 5.68
CA VAL A 165 -4.41 -0.63 6.53
C VAL A 165 -5.84 -0.49 6.02
N ASP A 166 -6.23 0.71 5.57
CA ASP A 166 -7.56 0.94 5.01
C ASP A 166 -7.78 0.17 3.70
N ILE A 167 -6.85 0.29 2.76
CA ILE A 167 -6.93 -0.42 1.47
C ILE A 167 -6.96 -1.93 1.70
N PHE A 168 -6.09 -2.46 2.55
CA PHE A 168 -6.04 -3.90 2.84
C PHE A 168 -7.38 -4.42 3.39
N ARG A 169 -7.98 -3.75 4.36
CA ARG A 169 -9.26 -4.14 4.97
C ARG A 169 -10.48 -3.98 4.05
N HIS A 170 -10.34 -3.21 2.98
CA HIS A 170 -11.40 -2.97 1.99
C HIS A 170 -11.06 -3.53 0.61
N THR A 171 -10.11 -4.47 0.55
CA THR A 171 -9.71 -5.12 -0.69
C THR A 171 -10.84 -5.97 -1.26
N ARG A 172 -11.16 -5.70 -2.54
CA ARG A 172 -12.09 -6.46 -3.36
C ARG A 172 -11.46 -6.74 -4.70
N ILE A 173 -11.33 -8.00 -5.07
CA ILE A 173 -10.61 -8.43 -6.26
C ILE A 173 -11.59 -9.02 -7.26
N LEU A 174 -11.63 -8.47 -8.47
CA LEU A 174 -12.32 -9.09 -9.60
C LEU A 174 -11.47 -10.25 -10.11
N GLN A 175 -11.94 -11.47 -9.94
CA GLN A 175 -11.30 -12.65 -10.48
C GLN A 175 -11.90 -12.99 -11.83
N ILE A 176 -11.12 -12.86 -12.91
CA ILE A 176 -11.56 -13.14 -14.28
C ILE A 176 -11.07 -14.51 -14.72
N GLY A 177 -11.98 -15.47 -14.78
CA GLY A 177 -11.69 -16.86 -15.06
C GLY A 177 -11.05 -17.61 -13.88
N PRO A 178 -10.86 -18.93 -14.03
CA PRO A 178 -10.15 -19.74 -13.04
C PRO A 178 -8.64 -19.52 -13.16
N ARG A 179 -7.91 -19.92 -12.12
CA ARG A 179 -6.46 -20.10 -12.17
C ARG A 179 -6.09 -21.04 -13.33
N PRO A 180 -4.97 -20.84 -14.06
CA PRO A 180 -4.46 -21.85 -14.99
C PRO A 180 -4.32 -23.19 -14.27
N PHE A 181 -4.74 -24.30 -14.92
CA PHE A 181 -4.96 -25.58 -14.23
C PHE A 181 -3.70 -26.16 -13.56
N ASP A 182 -2.54 -25.92 -14.16
CA ASP A 182 -1.23 -26.42 -13.74
C ASP A 182 -0.44 -25.42 -12.83
N PHE A 183 -0.99 -24.22 -12.58
CA PHE A 183 -0.35 -23.18 -11.79
C PHE A 183 -0.77 -23.25 -10.32
N TRP A 184 -0.34 -24.30 -9.64
CA TRP A 184 -0.77 -24.61 -8.26
C TRP A 184 -0.18 -23.65 -7.22
N SER A 185 0.96 -23.03 -7.53
CA SER A 185 1.60 -22.06 -6.64
C SER A 185 0.79 -20.79 -6.39
N THR A 186 -0.18 -20.46 -7.26
CA THR A 186 -1.08 -19.30 -7.06
C THR A 186 -2.39 -19.65 -6.36
N MET A 187 -2.54 -20.87 -5.81
CA MET A 187 -3.71 -21.22 -5.00
C MET A 187 -3.76 -20.31 -3.75
N CYS A 188 -4.95 -19.82 -3.44
CA CYS A 188 -5.21 -19.11 -2.21
C CYS A 188 -6.38 -19.72 -1.44
N ASN A 189 -6.45 -19.49 -0.15
CA ASN A 189 -7.60 -19.85 0.67
C ASN A 189 -8.58 -18.67 0.74
N GLU A 190 -9.54 -18.61 -0.18
CA GLU A 190 -10.54 -17.54 -0.25
C GLU A 190 -11.32 -17.39 1.07
N GLY A 191 -11.65 -18.50 1.73
CA GLY A 191 -12.36 -18.48 3.00
C GLY A 191 -11.54 -17.81 4.11
N GLU A 192 -10.25 -18.12 4.23
CA GLU A 192 -9.36 -17.46 5.20
C GLU A 192 -9.17 -15.97 4.90
N LEU A 193 -9.02 -15.59 3.62
CA LEU A 193 -8.90 -14.20 3.23
C LEU A 193 -10.14 -13.40 3.63
N LEU A 194 -11.33 -13.95 3.46
CA LEU A 194 -12.58 -13.32 3.88
C LEU A 194 -12.69 -13.25 5.41
N GLU A 195 -12.53 -14.36 6.10
CA GLU A 195 -12.77 -14.47 7.54
C GLU A 195 -11.75 -13.69 8.38
N LYS A 196 -10.46 -13.74 8.00
CA LYS A 196 -9.39 -13.09 8.75
C LYS A 196 -9.26 -11.59 8.40
N PHE A 197 -9.38 -11.25 7.12
CA PHE A 197 -8.99 -9.94 6.61
C PHE A 197 -10.12 -9.14 5.98
N ASN A 198 -11.32 -9.76 5.83
CA ASN A 198 -12.45 -9.17 5.10
C ASN A 198 -12.15 -8.88 3.62
N ILE A 199 -11.18 -9.59 3.04
CA ILE A 199 -10.85 -9.52 1.62
C ILE A 199 -11.87 -10.31 0.82
N GLN A 200 -12.47 -9.70 -0.20
CA GLN A 200 -13.55 -10.29 -0.98
C GLN A 200 -13.13 -10.54 -2.42
N LEU A 201 -13.41 -11.74 -2.91
CA LEU A 201 -13.25 -12.07 -4.31
C LEU A 201 -14.60 -12.04 -5.03
N SER A 202 -14.59 -11.53 -6.26
CA SER A 202 -15.75 -11.51 -7.16
C SER A 202 -15.40 -12.28 -8.43
N PRO A 203 -15.57 -13.61 -8.44
CA PRO A 203 -15.24 -14.44 -9.60
C PRO A 203 -16.27 -14.26 -10.72
N ILE A 204 -15.79 -14.04 -11.94
CA ILE A 204 -16.61 -14.01 -13.15
C ILE A 204 -16.08 -14.99 -14.21
N PRO A 205 -16.95 -15.61 -15.02
CA PRO A 205 -16.53 -16.47 -16.12
C PRO A 205 -16.07 -15.64 -17.33
N LEU A 206 -15.18 -16.21 -18.16
CA LEU A 206 -14.71 -15.55 -19.38
C LEU A 206 -15.81 -15.09 -20.35
N PRO A 207 -16.96 -15.81 -20.53
CA PRO A 207 -18.07 -15.32 -21.34
C PRO A 207 -18.65 -13.96 -20.90
N GLU A 208 -18.61 -13.63 -19.61
CA GLU A 208 -19.05 -12.30 -19.15
C GLU A 208 -18.10 -11.20 -19.62
N LEU A 209 -16.78 -11.46 -19.54
CA LEU A 209 -15.76 -10.54 -20.05
C LEU A 209 -15.93 -10.33 -21.57
N THR A 210 -16.04 -11.41 -22.35
CA THR A 210 -16.18 -11.31 -23.81
C THR A 210 -17.50 -10.67 -24.25
N ALA A 211 -18.58 -10.83 -23.49
CA ALA A 211 -19.84 -10.12 -23.71
C ALA A 211 -19.69 -8.60 -23.47
N GLU A 212 -19.03 -8.19 -22.39
CA GLU A 212 -18.76 -6.77 -22.14
C GLU A 212 -17.79 -6.18 -23.18
N MET A 213 -16.78 -6.93 -23.64
CA MET A 213 -15.92 -6.51 -24.75
C MET A 213 -16.72 -6.23 -26.05
N LYS A 214 -17.66 -7.11 -26.41
CA LYS A 214 -18.52 -6.90 -27.59
C LYS A 214 -19.38 -5.64 -27.43
N LYS A 215 -19.92 -5.39 -26.24
CA LYS A 215 -20.73 -4.23 -25.92
C LYS A 215 -19.92 -2.93 -26.06
N VAL A 216 -18.74 -2.83 -25.43
CA VAL A 216 -17.91 -1.61 -25.48
C VAL A 216 -17.37 -1.33 -26.89
N LYS A 217 -17.11 -2.37 -27.68
CA LYS A 217 -16.77 -2.22 -29.11
C LYS A 217 -17.93 -1.63 -29.93
N ALA A 218 -19.15 -2.07 -29.68
CA ALA A 218 -20.33 -1.53 -30.36
C ALA A 218 -20.63 -0.06 -29.96
N GLU A 219 -20.33 0.33 -28.74
CA GLU A 219 -20.43 1.71 -28.26
C GLU A 219 -19.33 2.62 -28.81
N GLY A 220 -18.12 2.11 -29.01
CA GLY A 220 -16.97 2.68 -29.71
C GLY A 220 -16.20 3.77 -28.98
N SER A 221 -16.84 4.75 -28.35
CA SER A 221 -16.23 6.02 -27.92
C SER A 221 -15.07 5.87 -26.91
N GLU A 222 -15.18 4.99 -25.92
CA GLU A 222 -14.11 4.74 -24.95
C GLU A 222 -12.98 3.90 -25.56
N VAL A 223 -13.30 2.97 -26.44
CA VAL A 223 -12.32 2.17 -27.18
C VAL A 223 -11.45 3.07 -28.06
N GLU A 224 -12.05 4.00 -28.81
CA GLU A 224 -11.32 4.98 -29.65
C GLU A 224 -10.36 5.84 -28.84
N LYS A 225 -10.75 6.28 -27.64
CA LYS A 225 -9.87 7.05 -26.74
C LYS A 225 -8.64 6.25 -26.33
N VAL A 226 -8.82 4.97 -26.00
CA VAL A 226 -7.71 4.08 -25.62
C VAL A 226 -6.79 3.83 -26.80
N VAL A 227 -7.33 3.60 -28.00
CA VAL A 227 -6.55 3.43 -29.24
C VAL A 227 -5.72 4.70 -29.50
N ALA A 228 -6.32 5.89 -29.40
CA ALA A 228 -5.62 7.17 -29.57
C ALA A 228 -4.52 7.37 -28.54
N TYR A 229 -4.78 7.01 -27.27
CA TYR A 229 -3.79 7.05 -26.21
C TYR A 229 -2.59 6.14 -26.50
N CYS A 230 -2.83 4.90 -26.92
CA CYS A 230 -1.76 3.96 -27.27
C CYS A 230 -0.91 4.50 -28.43
N ASN A 231 -1.53 4.99 -29.50
CA ASN A 231 -0.82 5.55 -30.65
C ASN A 231 0.04 6.77 -30.28
N THR A 232 -0.37 7.54 -29.29
CA THR A 232 0.38 8.69 -28.82
C THR A 232 1.54 8.32 -27.90
N ASN A 233 1.30 7.41 -26.95
CA ASN A 233 2.21 7.14 -25.83
C ASN A 233 3.06 5.88 -26.01
N MET A 234 2.79 5.02 -27.02
CA MET A 234 3.47 3.75 -27.23
C MET A 234 3.88 3.58 -28.69
N CYS A 235 4.88 2.72 -28.95
CA CYS A 235 5.23 2.26 -30.28
C CYS A 235 4.34 1.05 -30.62
N VAL A 236 3.29 1.26 -31.43
CA VAL A 236 2.35 0.18 -31.77
C VAL A 236 2.88 -0.61 -32.97
N LYS A 237 3.18 -1.91 -32.77
CA LYS A 237 3.67 -2.86 -33.80
C LYS A 237 2.69 -4.00 -34.08
N ILE A 238 1.43 -3.85 -33.68
CA ILE A 238 0.34 -4.79 -33.93
C ILE A 238 -0.67 -4.15 -34.90
N LYS A 239 -1.58 -4.96 -35.47
CA LYS A 239 -2.57 -4.48 -36.41
C LYS A 239 -3.62 -3.60 -35.73
N PRO A 240 -4.29 -2.69 -36.49
CA PRO A 240 -5.34 -1.83 -35.92
C PRO A 240 -6.47 -2.59 -35.23
N GLU A 241 -6.92 -3.70 -35.79
CA GLU A 241 -7.96 -4.57 -35.22
C GLU A 241 -7.53 -5.25 -33.92
N GLU A 242 -6.24 -5.59 -33.81
CA GLU A 242 -5.64 -6.19 -32.61
C GLU A 242 -5.53 -5.11 -31.49
N LEU A 243 -5.14 -3.88 -31.86
CA LEU A 243 -5.11 -2.76 -30.92
C LEU A 243 -6.52 -2.38 -30.42
N GLU A 244 -7.53 -2.45 -31.31
CA GLU A 244 -8.93 -2.27 -30.93
C GLU A 244 -9.37 -3.34 -29.90
N ASN A 245 -8.95 -4.60 -30.08
CA ASN A 245 -9.22 -5.66 -29.12
C ASN A 245 -8.53 -5.39 -27.76
N VAL A 246 -7.28 -4.91 -27.75
CA VAL A 246 -6.58 -4.48 -26.52
C VAL A 246 -7.37 -3.38 -25.81
N ALA A 247 -7.81 -2.37 -26.56
CA ALA A 247 -8.58 -1.26 -26.02
C ALA A 247 -9.95 -1.71 -25.46
N ALA A 248 -10.65 -2.59 -26.20
CA ALA A 248 -11.93 -3.14 -25.77
C ALA A 248 -11.78 -3.99 -24.50
N LEU A 249 -10.74 -4.82 -24.41
CA LEU A 249 -10.43 -5.60 -23.21
C LEU A 249 -10.20 -4.69 -22.00
N LYS A 250 -9.35 -3.66 -22.17
CA LYS A 250 -9.08 -2.68 -21.09
C LYS A 250 -10.34 -2.00 -20.59
N VAL A 251 -11.21 -1.52 -21.49
CA VAL A 251 -12.47 -0.86 -21.12
C VAL A 251 -13.43 -1.83 -20.46
N ALA A 252 -13.58 -3.05 -20.99
CA ALA A 252 -14.44 -4.09 -20.41
C ALA A 252 -14.01 -4.46 -18.99
N MET A 253 -12.72 -4.70 -18.76
CA MET A 253 -12.19 -5.00 -17.42
C MET A 253 -12.44 -3.87 -16.43
N LYS A 254 -12.25 -2.62 -16.84
CA LYS A 254 -12.54 -1.44 -16.00
C LYS A 254 -14.00 -1.35 -15.62
N ASN A 255 -14.91 -1.54 -16.59
CA ASN A 255 -16.35 -1.52 -16.35
C ASN A 255 -16.80 -2.64 -15.40
N LEU A 256 -16.25 -3.85 -15.57
CA LEU A 256 -16.56 -4.98 -14.71
C LEU A 256 -16.02 -4.79 -13.29
N ALA A 257 -14.80 -4.25 -13.12
CA ALA A 257 -14.27 -3.89 -11.81
C ALA A 257 -15.18 -2.87 -11.10
N ALA A 258 -15.63 -1.84 -11.81
CA ALA A 258 -16.56 -0.85 -11.27
C ALA A 258 -17.94 -1.47 -10.94
N LYS A 259 -18.49 -2.32 -11.82
CA LYS A 259 -19.76 -3.04 -11.63
C LYS A 259 -19.76 -3.85 -10.34
N TYR A 260 -18.66 -4.55 -10.05
CA TYR A 260 -18.51 -5.39 -8.87
C TYR A 260 -17.87 -4.66 -7.68
N SER A 261 -17.60 -3.36 -7.80
CA SER A 261 -16.94 -2.53 -6.77
C SER A 261 -15.57 -3.09 -6.33
N CYS A 262 -14.81 -3.64 -7.29
CA CYS A 262 -13.47 -4.17 -7.07
C CYS A 262 -12.41 -3.10 -7.29
N ASN A 263 -11.34 -3.15 -6.50
CA ASN A 263 -10.22 -2.22 -6.57
C ASN A 263 -8.92 -2.84 -7.13
N ALA A 264 -8.95 -4.14 -7.42
CA ALA A 264 -7.91 -4.85 -8.17
C ALA A 264 -8.52 -5.95 -9.03
N ILE A 265 -7.74 -6.49 -9.97
CA ILE A 265 -8.15 -7.56 -10.88
C ILE A 265 -7.08 -8.66 -10.88
N ALA A 266 -7.52 -9.92 -10.84
CA ALA A 266 -6.68 -11.09 -11.07
C ALA A 266 -7.24 -11.86 -12.27
N ILE A 267 -6.45 -12.02 -13.35
CA ILE A 267 -6.95 -12.52 -14.63
C ILE A 267 -6.27 -13.82 -15.05
N GLN A 268 -7.07 -14.77 -15.57
CA GLN A 268 -6.56 -15.92 -16.32
C GLN A 268 -6.03 -15.43 -17.66
N CYS A 269 -4.73 -15.10 -17.73
CA CYS A 269 -4.13 -14.45 -18.89
C CYS A 269 -3.74 -15.39 -20.03
N TRP A 270 -3.68 -16.70 -19.81
CA TRP A 270 -3.29 -17.70 -20.79
C TRP A 270 -4.10 -19.00 -20.66
N ASN A 271 -3.88 -19.94 -21.57
CA ASN A 271 -4.61 -21.21 -21.81
C ASN A 271 -5.98 -21.09 -22.48
N ALA A 272 -6.77 -20.03 -22.27
CA ALA A 272 -8.10 -19.90 -22.85
C ALA A 272 -8.33 -18.53 -23.47
N LEU A 273 -8.06 -17.48 -22.75
CA LEU A 273 -8.46 -16.11 -23.09
C LEU A 273 -7.93 -15.65 -24.45
N GLN A 274 -6.65 -15.88 -24.73
CA GLN A 274 -6.02 -15.43 -25.98
C GLN A 274 -6.66 -16.10 -27.23
N GLY A 275 -7.12 -17.34 -27.11
CA GLY A 275 -7.84 -18.02 -28.18
C GLY A 275 -9.23 -17.43 -28.45
N GLU A 276 -9.89 -16.94 -27.42
CA GLU A 276 -11.23 -16.34 -27.49
C GLU A 276 -11.21 -14.90 -28.03
N ILE A 277 -10.18 -14.11 -27.69
CA ILE A 277 -10.14 -12.67 -28.02
C ILE A 277 -9.07 -12.29 -29.05
N GLY A 278 -8.22 -13.25 -29.47
CA GLY A 278 -7.18 -13.06 -30.49
C GLY A 278 -5.98 -12.22 -30.10
N ILE A 279 -5.85 -11.87 -28.80
CA ILE A 279 -4.75 -11.09 -28.25
C ILE A 279 -4.33 -11.61 -26.86
N MET A 280 -3.10 -11.26 -26.44
CA MET A 280 -2.68 -11.37 -25.05
C MET A 280 -3.24 -10.20 -24.23
N PRO A 281 -3.62 -10.38 -22.96
CA PRO A 281 -4.18 -9.32 -22.14
C PRO A 281 -3.13 -8.33 -21.60
N CYS A 282 -1.84 -8.58 -21.78
CA CYS A 282 -0.76 -7.88 -21.14
C CYS A 282 -0.80 -6.36 -21.34
N ALA A 283 -1.07 -5.89 -22.57
CA ALA A 283 -1.18 -4.45 -22.84
C ALA A 283 -2.42 -3.82 -22.19
N ALA A 284 -3.54 -4.53 -22.13
CA ALA A 284 -4.72 -4.06 -21.41
C ALA A 284 -4.46 -4.00 -19.89
N ASN A 285 -3.75 -5.00 -19.34
CA ASN A 285 -3.30 -5.00 -17.94
C ASN A 285 -2.37 -3.82 -17.66
N SER A 286 -1.38 -3.57 -18.54
CA SER A 286 -0.46 -2.42 -18.44
C SER A 286 -1.21 -1.09 -18.37
N LEU A 287 -2.20 -0.88 -19.23
CA LEU A 287 -3.01 0.34 -19.26
C LEU A 287 -3.87 0.52 -18.00
N LEU A 288 -4.38 -0.56 -17.40
CA LEU A 288 -5.13 -0.49 -16.15
C LEU A 288 -4.22 -0.25 -14.95
N ASN A 289 -3.05 -0.90 -14.92
CA ASN A 289 -2.03 -0.63 -13.91
C ASN A 289 -1.60 0.84 -13.94
N GLU A 290 -1.44 1.43 -15.14
CA GLU A 290 -1.16 2.86 -15.31
C GLU A 290 -2.26 3.76 -14.72
N GLU A 291 -3.52 3.36 -14.83
CA GLU A 291 -4.66 4.08 -14.24
C GLU A 291 -4.84 3.86 -12.73
N GLY A 292 -3.99 3.04 -12.09
CA GLY A 292 -4.06 2.71 -10.66
C GLY A 292 -5.16 1.71 -10.32
N ILE A 293 -5.48 0.82 -11.25
CA ILE A 293 -6.28 -0.40 -11.03
C ILE A 293 -5.32 -1.58 -11.20
N PRO A 294 -4.72 -2.10 -10.12
CA PRO A 294 -3.79 -3.20 -10.21
C PRO A 294 -4.41 -4.42 -10.90
N VAL A 295 -3.73 -4.92 -11.93
CA VAL A 295 -4.09 -6.16 -12.64
C VAL A 295 -2.92 -7.11 -12.60
N VAL A 296 -3.15 -8.29 -12.04
CA VAL A 296 -2.15 -9.34 -11.94
C VAL A 296 -2.50 -10.54 -12.83
N CYS A 297 -1.48 -11.18 -13.33
CA CYS A 297 -1.59 -12.35 -14.21
C CYS A 297 -1.83 -13.63 -13.39
N GLU A 298 -2.11 -14.74 -14.08
CA GLU A 298 -2.24 -16.10 -13.56
C GLU A 298 -3.26 -16.26 -12.42
N THR A 299 -4.19 -15.29 -12.29
CA THR A 299 -5.20 -15.25 -11.23
C THR A 299 -4.55 -15.27 -9.84
N ASP A 300 -3.38 -14.60 -9.69
CA ASP A 300 -2.64 -14.52 -8.43
C ASP A 300 -3.28 -13.51 -7.46
N ILE A 301 -4.18 -14.00 -6.63
CA ILE A 301 -4.92 -13.20 -5.64
C ILE A 301 -3.97 -12.53 -4.64
N HIS A 302 -2.96 -13.24 -4.15
CA HIS A 302 -1.98 -12.69 -3.21
C HIS A 302 -1.12 -11.59 -3.86
N GLY A 303 -0.80 -11.73 -5.16
CA GLY A 303 -0.16 -10.67 -5.94
C GLY A 303 -1.02 -9.42 -6.06
N ALA A 304 -2.34 -9.56 -6.26
CA ALA A 304 -3.26 -8.42 -6.32
C ALA A 304 -3.36 -7.68 -4.97
N ILE A 305 -3.41 -8.43 -3.85
CA ILE A 305 -3.36 -7.86 -2.50
C ILE A 305 -2.04 -7.10 -2.30
N THR A 306 -0.92 -7.70 -2.70
CA THR A 306 0.41 -7.08 -2.58
C THR A 306 0.48 -5.77 -3.36
N ALA A 307 -0.02 -5.73 -4.60
CA ALA A 307 -0.01 -4.53 -5.43
C ALA A 307 -0.79 -3.38 -4.80
N LEU A 308 -1.97 -3.66 -4.24
CA LEU A 308 -2.76 -2.68 -3.51
C LEU A 308 -2.02 -2.14 -2.27
N MET A 309 -1.37 -3.02 -1.49
CA MET A 309 -0.61 -2.62 -0.30
C MET A 309 0.59 -1.73 -0.67
N VAL A 310 1.33 -2.10 -1.69
CA VAL A 310 2.54 -1.39 -2.13
C VAL A 310 2.19 -0.01 -2.70
N GLU A 311 1.16 0.10 -3.54
CA GLU A 311 0.70 1.40 -4.03
C GLU A 311 0.17 2.30 -2.92
N ALA A 312 -0.58 1.72 -1.97
CA ALA A 312 -1.08 2.46 -0.82
C ALA A 312 0.05 3.00 0.07
N ALA A 313 1.15 2.23 0.23
CA ALA A 313 2.33 2.66 0.97
C ALA A 313 3.05 3.83 0.28
N GLY A 314 3.12 3.84 -1.04
CA GLY A 314 3.58 4.98 -1.85
C GLY A 314 2.49 6.06 -2.03
N ARG A 315 1.45 6.09 -1.20
CA ARG A 315 0.34 7.05 -1.22
C ARG A 315 -0.39 7.14 -2.56
N ASN A 316 -0.33 6.09 -3.36
CA ASN A 316 -0.87 5.98 -4.73
C ASN A 316 -0.30 7.02 -5.72
N ASP A 317 0.86 7.60 -5.43
CA ASP A 317 1.52 8.59 -6.30
C ASP A 317 2.35 7.90 -7.40
N LYS A 318 2.83 6.70 -7.12
CA LYS A 318 3.56 5.85 -8.07
C LYS A 318 2.79 4.57 -8.34
N ARG A 319 3.09 3.93 -9.47
CA ARG A 319 2.49 2.67 -9.87
C ARG A 319 3.40 1.51 -9.49
N SER A 320 2.79 0.43 -9.04
CA SER A 320 3.47 -0.84 -8.82
C SER A 320 3.60 -1.64 -10.13
N PHE A 321 4.48 -2.61 -10.14
CA PHE A 321 4.62 -3.58 -11.22
C PHE A 321 4.70 -4.99 -10.65
N PHE A 322 3.97 -5.91 -11.28
CA PHE A 322 3.94 -7.34 -10.94
C PHE A 322 4.98 -8.10 -11.77
N ALA A 323 5.86 -8.87 -11.13
CA ALA A 323 7.02 -9.49 -11.75
C ALA A 323 7.29 -10.90 -11.21
N ASP A 324 8.02 -11.68 -12.04
CA ASP A 324 8.68 -12.92 -11.65
C ASP A 324 10.12 -12.64 -11.21
N TRP A 325 10.57 -13.30 -10.16
CA TRP A 325 11.99 -13.59 -9.93
C TRP A 325 12.40 -14.65 -10.95
N THR A 326 13.21 -14.31 -11.96
CA THR A 326 13.32 -15.11 -13.17
C THR A 326 14.63 -15.87 -13.28
N VAL A 327 15.75 -15.15 -13.34
CA VAL A 327 17.09 -15.73 -13.48
C VAL A 327 18.14 -14.83 -12.86
N ARG A 328 19.24 -15.43 -12.40
CA ARG A 328 20.40 -14.71 -11.88
C ARG A 328 21.08 -13.88 -12.97
N HIS A 329 21.58 -12.72 -12.58
CA HIS A 329 22.39 -11.88 -13.46
C HIS A 329 23.68 -12.61 -13.86
N PRO A 330 24.07 -12.63 -15.16
CA PRO A 330 25.24 -13.40 -15.62
C PRO A 330 26.56 -12.94 -15.02
N ASP A 331 26.69 -11.65 -14.66
CA ASP A 331 27.95 -11.04 -14.22
C ASP A 331 27.87 -10.42 -12.80
N ASN A 332 26.72 -10.54 -12.10
CA ASN A 332 26.53 -10.01 -10.75
C ASN A 332 25.92 -11.06 -9.82
N GLU A 333 26.70 -11.55 -8.87
CA GLU A 333 26.31 -12.61 -7.92
C GLU A 333 25.09 -12.23 -7.03
N ASN A 334 24.80 -10.95 -6.85
CA ASN A 334 23.64 -10.44 -6.14
C ASN A 334 22.57 -9.88 -7.07
N GLY A 335 22.73 -10.10 -8.37
CA GLY A 335 21.82 -9.63 -9.39
C GLY A 335 20.77 -10.66 -9.79
N GLU A 336 19.56 -10.21 -10.03
CA GLU A 336 18.40 -11.02 -10.46
C GLU A 336 17.60 -10.29 -11.52
N LEU A 337 16.98 -11.03 -12.42
CA LEU A 337 16.06 -10.50 -13.41
C LEU A 337 14.64 -10.50 -12.84
N LEU A 338 14.04 -9.33 -12.74
CA LEU A 338 12.59 -9.19 -12.62
C LEU A 338 11.99 -9.03 -14.01
N GLN A 339 11.04 -9.90 -14.38
CA GLN A 339 10.45 -9.90 -15.71
C GLN A 339 8.99 -10.31 -15.65
N HIS A 340 8.20 -9.88 -16.62
CA HIS A 340 6.89 -10.46 -16.95
C HIS A 340 6.56 -10.28 -18.44
N CYS A 341 5.54 -10.99 -18.91
CA CYS A 341 5.14 -10.98 -20.34
C CYS A 341 4.73 -9.61 -20.89
N GLY A 342 4.57 -8.56 -20.07
CA GLY A 342 4.27 -7.20 -20.52
C GLY A 342 3.12 -6.47 -19.82
N PRO A 343 2.78 -6.74 -18.54
CA PRO A 343 1.67 -6.05 -17.87
C PRO A 343 2.08 -4.76 -17.13
N TRP A 344 3.37 -4.39 -17.15
CA TRP A 344 3.85 -3.27 -16.30
C TRP A 344 3.32 -1.92 -16.77
N PRO A 345 3.04 -0.98 -15.85
CA PRO A 345 2.55 0.36 -16.20
C PRO A 345 3.54 1.11 -17.10
N ILE A 346 3.01 1.96 -17.97
CA ILE A 346 3.81 2.76 -18.92
C ILE A 346 4.77 3.69 -18.17
N SER A 347 4.32 4.26 -17.05
CA SER A 347 5.10 5.22 -16.25
C SER A 347 6.36 4.65 -15.61
N VAL A 348 6.48 3.32 -15.47
CA VAL A 348 7.72 2.70 -14.97
C VAL A 348 8.75 2.47 -16.06
N ALA A 349 8.38 2.56 -17.34
CA ALA A 349 9.29 2.35 -18.45
C ALA A 349 10.37 3.45 -18.52
N GLN A 350 11.59 3.05 -18.85
CA GLN A 350 12.71 3.98 -19.07
C GLN A 350 12.55 4.78 -20.36
N GLU A 351 12.05 4.12 -21.39
CA GLU A 351 11.78 4.70 -22.71
C GLU A 351 10.33 4.44 -23.13
N LYS A 352 9.92 5.01 -24.26
CA LYS A 352 8.59 4.80 -24.84
C LYS A 352 8.35 3.31 -25.11
N PRO A 353 7.39 2.64 -24.42
CA PRO A 353 7.18 1.19 -24.55
C PRO A 353 6.61 0.80 -25.89
N THR A 354 6.82 -0.45 -26.28
CA THR A 354 6.29 -1.04 -27.52
C THR A 354 5.13 -1.99 -27.21
N ILE A 355 4.03 -1.91 -27.95
CA ILE A 355 3.03 -2.98 -28.01
C ILE A 355 3.38 -3.91 -29.16
N GLY A 356 3.63 -5.17 -28.88
CA GLY A 356 4.07 -6.16 -29.84
C GLY A 356 3.65 -7.58 -29.48
N TYR A 357 4.54 -8.53 -29.73
CA TYR A 357 4.35 -9.96 -29.47
C TYR A 357 5.13 -10.40 -28.23
N PRO A 358 4.54 -11.23 -27.37
CA PRO A 358 5.20 -11.73 -26.17
C PRO A 358 6.32 -12.73 -26.47
N LEU A 359 7.07 -13.10 -25.40
CA LEU A 359 8.21 -14.00 -25.45
C LEU A 359 7.85 -15.41 -25.99
N ALA A 360 6.76 -15.99 -25.50
CA ALA A 360 6.44 -17.42 -25.67
C ALA A 360 5.13 -17.69 -26.42
N PHE A 361 4.35 -16.68 -26.82
CA PHE A 361 3.01 -16.89 -27.36
C PHE A 361 2.83 -16.27 -28.75
N SER A 362 1.96 -16.86 -29.57
CA SER A 362 1.72 -16.42 -30.93
C SER A 362 0.77 -15.25 -31.09
N HIS A 363 0.08 -14.83 -30.01
CA HIS A 363 -0.91 -13.77 -30.06
C HIS A 363 -0.26 -12.40 -29.70
N PRO A 364 -0.62 -11.33 -30.42
CA PRO A 364 -0.14 -9.97 -30.13
C PRO A 364 -0.76 -9.39 -28.84
N GLY A 365 -0.26 -8.24 -28.38
CA GLY A 365 -0.83 -7.51 -27.24
C GLY A 365 0.01 -7.54 -25.96
N ALA A 366 1.30 -7.86 -26.08
CA ALA A 366 2.26 -7.69 -24.98
C ALA A 366 2.94 -6.32 -25.04
N VAL A 367 3.37 -5.80 -23.90
CA VAL A 367 4.23 -4.62 -23.82
C VAL A 367 5.68 -5.04 -23.64
N GLU A 368 6.57 -4.37 -24.34
CA GLU A 368 8.01 -4.54 -24.27
C GLU A 368 8.64 -3.24 -23.78
N ALA A 369 9.31 -3.27 -22.64
CA ALA A 369 9.97 -2.13 -22.03
C ALA A 369 10.96 -2.56 -20.93
N GLN A 370 12.11 -1.92 -20.87
CA GLN A 370 12.95 -1.91 -19.68
C GLN A 370 12.38 -0.87 -18.69
N ALA A 371 12.27 -1.22 -17.41
CA ALA A 371 11.88 -0.26 -16.39
C ALA A 371 13.06 0.66 -16.03
N LYS A 372 12.72 1.82 -15.46
CA LYS A 372 13.69 2.76 -14.89
C LYS A 372 14.56 2.04 -13.85
N LEU A 373 15.84 2.39 -13.84
CA LEU A 373 16.76 1.95 -12.81
C LEU A 373 16.57 2.76 -11.52
N GLY A 374 17.25 2.38 -10.46
CA GLY A 374 17.24 3.10 -9.18
C GLY A 374 16.65 2.27 -8.04
N GLU A 375 16.47 2.92 -6.91
CA GLU A 375 15.97 2.28 -5.69
C GLU A 375 14.50 1.89 -5.84
N MET A 376 14.16 0.71 -5.33
CA MET A 376 12.80 0.19 -5.32
C MET A 376 12.56 -0.71 -4.11
N THR A 377 11.31 -0.80 -3.70
CA THR A 377 10.86 -1.82 -2.75
C THR A 377 10.21 -2.97 -3.51
N LEU A 378 10.51 -4.20 -3.10
CA LEU A 378 9.88 -5.42 -3.59
C LEU A 378 9.19 -6.13 -2.45
N ALA A 379 7.97 -6.57 -2.68
CA ALA A 379 7.14 -7.19 -1.65
C ALA A 379 6.32 -8.37 -2.20
N ARG A 380 5.95 -9.29 -1.30
CA ARG A 380 5.03 -10.38 -1.57
C ARG A 380 4.24 -10.73 -0.32
N PHE A 381 2.92 -10.46 -0.30
CA PHE A 381 1.99 -11.03 0.66
C PHE A 381 1.70 -12.47 0.27
N ASP A 382 1.88 -13.40 1.19
CA ASP A 382 1.55 -14.81 0.97
C ASP A 382 1.27 -15.53 2.30
N GLY A 383 0.73 -16.73 2.21
CA GLY A 383 0.46 -17.59 3.35
C GLY A 383 -0.70 -18.53 3.13
N ASP A 384 -0.84 -19.48 4.05
CA ASP A 384 -1.91 -20.44 4.13
C ASP A 384 -2.07 -20.97 5.57
N ASN A 385 -3.02 -21.88 5.79
CA ASN A 385 -3.24 -22.53 7.09
C ASN A 385 -3.35 -21.57 8.27
N GLY A 386 -3.85 -20.35 7.98
CA GLY A 386 -4.04 -19.30 8.98
C GLY A 386 -2.81 -18.48 9.30
N GLU A 387 -1.65 -18.74 8.69
CA GLU A 387 -0.40 -17.99 8.87
C GLU A 387 -0.07 -17.21 7.61
N TYR A 388 0.05 -15.89 7.73
CA TYR A 388 0.31 -14.96 6.62
C TYR A 388 1.46 -14.03 6.97
N SER A 389 2.25 -13.73 5.95
CA SER A 389 3.40 -12.83 6.07
C SER A 389 3.55 -11.94 4.84
N LEU A 390 4.40 -10.91 4.98
CA LEU A 390 4.80 -10.04 3.90
C LEU A 390 6.31 -10.14 3.73
N LEU A 391 6.77 -10.85 2.69
CA LEU A 391 8.16 -10.78 2.24
C LEU A 391 8.41 -9.34 1.79
N LEU A 392 9.47 -8.71 2.29
CA LEU A 392 9.65 -7.28 2.14
C LEU A 392 11.11 -6.89 2.14
N GLY A 393 11.51 -6.03 1.21
CA GLY A 393 12.83 -5.45 1.20
C GLY A 393 13.08 -4.54 0.02
N ASN A 394 14.28 -3.97 -0.01
CA ASN A 394 14.74 -3.07 -1.05
C ASN A 394 15.59 -3.80 -2.09
N ALA A 395 15.59 -3.27 -3.30
CA ALA A 395 16.46 -3.64 -4.39
C ALA A 395 16.88 -2.38 -5.16
N LYS A 396 17.93 -2.50 -5.94
CA LYS A 396 18.40 -1.43 -6.81
C LYS A 396 18.40 -1.89 -8.25
N GLY A 397 17.68 -1.17 -9.11
CA GLY A 397 17.73 -1.39 -10.55
C GLY A 397 19.14 -1.15 -11.10
N VAL A 398 19.66 -2.11 -11.86
CA VAL A 398 21.00 -2.11 -12.44
C VAL A 398 20.95 -2.44 -13.93
N GLU A 399 22.02 -2.14 -14.64
CA GLU A 399 22.17 -2.54 -16.04
C GLU A 399 22.33 -4.06 -16.16
N GLY A 400 21.89 -4.61 -17.29
CA GLY A 400 22.03 -6.02 -17.59
C GLY A 400 21.59 -6.34 -19.02
N PRO A 401 21.70 -7.61 -19.46
CA PRO A 401 21.35 -8.02 -20.82
C PRO A 401 19.88 -7.71 -21.17
N TYR A 402 19.67 -7.35 -22.43
CA TYR A 402 18.31 -7.19 -22.97
C TYR A 402 17.53 -8.50 -22.88
N THR A 403 16.27 -8.40 -22.49
CA THR A 403 15.27 -9.48 -22.58
C THR A 403 13.94 -8.95 -23.10
N LYS A 404 13.09 -9.83 -23.63
CA LYS A 404 11.75 -9.47 -24.09
C LYS A 404 10.77 -9.32 -22.92
N GLY A 405 9.67 -8.59 -23.17
CA GLY A 405 8.63 -8.31 -22.20
C GLY A 405 8.92 -7.04 -21.40
N THR A 406 8.30 -6.91 -20.26
CA THR A 406 8.63 -5.86 -19.31
C THR A 406 9.63 -6.38 -18.27
N TYR A 407 10.74 -5.67 -18.07
CA TYR A 407 11.84 -6.20 -17.24
C TYR A 407 12.67 -5.12 -16.58
N VAL A 408 13.37 -5.50 -15.51
CA VAL A 408 14.48 -4.79 -14.91
C VAL A 408 15.44 -5.77 -14.24
N TRP A 409 16.74 -5.56 -14.43
CA TRP A 409 17.73 -6.22 -13.61
C TRP A 409 17.85 -5.49 -12.28
N VAL A 410 17.86 -6.24 -11.20
CA VAL A 410 17.98 -5.67 -9.86
C VAL A 410 19.13 -6.29 -9.10
N GLU A 411 19.77 -5.50 -8.24
CA GLU A 411 20.73 -5.97 -7.26
C GLU A 411 20.06 -5.92 -5.89
N VAL A 412 20.18 -7.01 -5.12
CA VAL A 412 19.79 -7.09 -3.71
C VAL A 412 21.02 -7.36 -2.87
N GLN A 413 21.10 -6.83 -1.67
CA GLN A 413 22.29 -6.91 -0.84
C GLN A 413 22.75 -8.36 -0.56
N ASN A 414 21.80 -9.29 -0.44
CA ASN A 414 22.07 -10.72 -0.20
C ASN A 414 21.03 -11.59 -0.93
N LEU A 415 21.29 -11.84 -2.21
CA LEU A 415 20.40 -12.64 -3.06
C LEU A 415 20.23 -14.07 -2.53
N LYS A 416 21.28 -14.70 -2.00
CA LYS A 416 21.17 -16.06 -1.45
C LYS A 416 20.23 -16.16 -0.25
N ARG A 417 20.18 -15.11 0.57
CA ARG A 417 19.23 -15.02 1.69
C ARG A 417 17.78 -14.86 1.19
N LEU A 418 17.56 -14.03 0.18
CA LEU A 418 16.28 -13.85 -0.44
C LEU A 418 15.80 -15.14 -1.10
N GLU A 419 16.64 -15.79 -1.89
CA GLU A 419 16.36 -17.06 -2.54
C GLU A 419 15.95 -18.15 -1.51
N ALA A 420 16.70 -18.28 -0.41
CA ALA A 420 16.34 -19.21 0.65
C ALA A 420 14.96 -18.89 1.28
N LYS A 421 14.66 -17.61 1.52
CA LYS A 421 13.35 -17.20 2.02
C LYS A 421 12.19 -17.53 1.08
N ILE A 422 12.40 -17.40 -0.23
CA ILE A 422 11.38 -17.75 -1.23
C ILE A 422 11.20 -19.27 -1.28
N VAL A 423 12.29 -20.04 -1.34
CA VAL A 423 12.24 -21.50 -1.53
C VAL A 423 11.76 -22.25 -0.28
N GLU A 424 12.17 -21.80 0.90
CA GLU A 424 11.87 -22.44 2.19
C GLU A 424 10.61 -21.86 2.87
N GLY A 425 10.18 -20.67 2.46
CA GLY A 425 9.03 -19.98 3.01
C GLY A 425 7.72 -20.24 2.23
N PRO A 426 6.65 -19.52 2.55
CA PRO A 426 5.34 -19.68 1.90
C PRO A 426 5.26 -18.97 0.54
N TYR A 427 6.35 -18.41 0.03
CA TYR A 427 6.36 -17.52 -1.12
C TYR A 427 6.52 -18.27 -2.44
N ILE A 428 6.13 -17.58 -3.53
CA ILE A 428 6.32 -18.08 -4.89
C ILE A 428 7.25 -17.15 -5.67
N HIS A 429 7.49 -17.45 -6.93
CA HIS A 429 8.34 -16.64 -7.81
C HIS A 429 7.77 -15.26 -8.15
N HIS A 430 6.53 -14.94 -7.82
CA HIS A 430 5.95 -13.62 -8.04
C HIS A 430 6.29 -12.63 -6.94
N CYS A 431 6.55 -11.39 -7.35
CA CYS A 431 6.67 -10.23 -6.45
C CYS A 431 6.01 -8.98 -7.06
N VAL A 432 5.88 -7.95 -6.23
CA VAL A 432 5.42 -6.63 -6.67
C VAL A 432 6.46 -5.60 -6.30
N GLY A 433 6.85 -4.78 -7.28
CA GLY A 433 7.82 -3.71 -7.11
C GLY A 433 7.21 -2.31 -7.22
N ILE A 434 7.88 -1.34 -6.56
CA ILE A 434 7.59 0.10 -6.69
C ILE A 434 8.90 0.89 -6.58
N HIS A 435 9.07 1.93 -7.41
CA HIS A 435 10.26 2.80 -7.40
C HIS A 435 10.22 3.82 -6.25
N GLU A 436 10.14 3.32 -5.03
CA GLU A 436 10.14 4.08 -3.78
C GLU A 436 10.54 3.19 -2.62
N ASN A 437 11.19 3.74 -1.60
CA ASN A 437 11.43 3.01 -0.36
C ASN A 437 10.19 3.11 0.54
N VAL A 438 9.34 2.08 0.50
CA VAL A 438 8.14 1.95 1.33
C VAL A 438 8.26 0.86 2.40
N VAL A 439 9.45 0.29 2.57
CA VAL A 439 9.71 -0.77 3.57
C VAL A 439 9.28 -0.36 4.97
N PRO A 440 9.64 0.82 5.52
CA PRO A 440 9.23 1.18 6.87
C PRO A 440 7.71 1.30 7.05
N VAL A 441 7.02 1.81 6.04
CA VAL A 441 5.56 1.95 6.04
C VAL A 441 4.87 0.59 6.04
N LEU A 442 5.29 -0.32 5.16
CA LEU A 442 4.74 -1.68 5.07
C LEU A 442 5.05 -2.49 6.33
N TYR A 443 6.26 -2.37 6.87
CA TYR A 443 6.65 -2.98 8.15
C TYR A 443 5.72 -2.53 9.29
N GLU A 444 5.50 -1.23 9.42
CA GLU A 444 4.58 -0.67 10.43
C GLU A 444 3.12 -1.12 10.19
N ALA A 445 2.67 -1.19 8.94
CA ALA A 445 1.30 -1.61 8.62
C ALA A 445 1.01 -3.07 9.01
N CYS A 446 2.00 -3.97 8.92
CA CYS A 446 1.85 -5.39 9.25
C CYS A 446 1.27 -5.62 10.65
N LYS A 447 1.67 -4.84 11.65
CA LYS A 447 1.17 -4.99 13.04
C LYS A 447 -0.32 -4.65 13.20
N TYR A 448 -0.87 -3.76 12.35
CA TYR A 448 -2.28 -3.38 12.36
C TYR A 448 -3.15 -4.36 11.56
N ILE A 449 -2.53 -5.00 10.57
CA ILE A 449 -3.16 -6.02 9.73
C ILE A 449 -3.15 -7.37 10.44
N GLY A 450 -2.16 -7.63 11.29
CA GLY A 450 -2.00 -8.89 12.02
C GLY A 450 -1.26 -9.94 11.21
N ILE A 451 -0.30 -9.53 10.37
CA ILE A 451 0.59 -10.41 9.60
C ILE A 451 2.05 -10.19 10.01
N ALA A 452 2.90 -11.18 9.76
CA ALA A 452 4.32 -11.09 10.05
C ALA A 452 5.08 -10.35 8.94
N PRO A 453 5.89 -9.31 9.23
CA PRO A 453 6.84 -8.79 8.28
C PRO A 453 8.03 -9.76 8.17
N ASP A 454 8.36 -10.19 6.94
CA ASP A 454 9.50 -11.08 6.66
C ASP A 454 10.55 -10.35 5.82
N LEU A 455 11.44 -9.64 6.49
CA LEU A 455 12.45 -8.78 5.89
C LEU A 455 13.62 -9.60 5.31
N TYR A 456 13.99 -9.32 4.05
CA TYR A 456 15.23 -9.83 3.47
C TYR A 456 16.36 -8.80 3.46
N ASP A 457 16.05 -7.51 3.21
CA ASP A 457 16.94 -6.35 3.25
C ASP A 457 16.11 -5.05 3.19
N PRO A 458 16.27 -4.07 4.11
CA PRO A 458 17.14 -4.10 5.29
C PRO A 458 16.69 -5.12 6.35
N ILE A 459 17.53 -5.32 7.36
CA ILE A 459 17.14 -6.13 8.53
C ILE A 459 16.20 -5.33 9.45
N GLU A 460 15.51 -6.03 10.33
CA GLU A 460 14.50 -5.40 11.21
C GLU A 460 15.07 -4.24 12.05
N GLU A 461 16.32 -4.35 12.52
CA GLU A 461 16.94 -3.30 13.33
C GLU A 461 17.20 -2.02 12.53
N ASP A 462 17.55 -2.12 11.26
CA ASP A 462 17.73 -0.95 10.38
C ASP A 462 16.39 -0.25 10.12
N VAL A 463 15.30 -1.01 9.93
CA VAL A 463 13.95 -0.45 9.81
C VAL A 463 13.55 0.28 11.09
N LYS A 464 13.83 -0.33 12.26
CA LYS A 464 13.57 0.29 13.56
C LYS A 464 14.43 1.53 13.78
N ALA A 465 15.69 1.54 13.35
CA ALA A 465 16.58 2.71 13.40
C ALA A 465 15.99 3.87 12.56
N TYR A 466 15.57 3.59 11.33
CA TYR A 466 14.88 4.59 10.51
C TYR A 466 13.65 5.18 11.21
N LEU A 467 12.79 4.32 11.79
CA LEU A 467 11.58 4.77 12.50
C LEU A 467 11.91 5.62 13.75
N ARG A 468 13.05 5.39 14.40
CA ARG A 468 13.54 6.21 15.51
C ARG A 468 14.18 7.53 15.05
N GLY A 469 14.53 7.69 13.78
CA GLY A 469 15.21 8.87 13.24
C GLY A 469 16.74 8.79 13.34
N GLU A 470 17.31 7.59 13.36
CA GLU A 470 18.75 7.34 13.40
C GLU A 470 19.34 7.23 11.99
#